data_9778b689df8938e2c14355b05636ceff
#
_entry.id   9778b689df8938e2c14355b05636ceff
#
_cell.length_a   1.000
_cell.length_b   1.000
_cell.length_c   1.000
_cell.angle_alpha   90.00
_cell.angle_beta   90.00
_cell.angle_gamma   90.00
#
_symmetry.space_group_name_H-M   'P 1'
#
loop_
_entity.id
_entity.type
_entity.pdbx_description
1 polymer ?
#
loop_
_entity_poly.entity_id
_entity_poly.type
_entity_poly.pdbx_seq_one_letter_code
_entity_poly.pdbx_strand_id
1 'polypeptide(L)'
;MNKDLTTSEVARRNILNNTYALQEAERAIGFRGVMFENQLRFTKQQVAQFLGVSTRAISNCIQNNKDELRGNGYEDLSGKRLKLFKLTIDAQLGKEVNFPTKTTRLTIVNFRTFLNISMLLTKSDKAKQVRSLILDIVIDTINKR
;
A
#
# COMPACT_ATOMS: atom_id res chain seq x y z
N MET A 1 -2.54 1.23 25.37
CA MET A 1 -2.39 -0.18 25.06
C MET A 1 -1.90 -0.35 23.62
N ASN A 2 -0.63 -0.65 23.52
CA ASN A 2 0.01 -0.69 22.20
C ASN A 2 0.10 -2.11 21.71
N LYS A 3 -0.89 -2.54 20.94
CA LYS A 3 -0.70 -3.76 20.19
C LYS A 3 0.26 -3.46 19.07
N ASP A 4 1.34 -4.20 19.03
CA ASP A 4 2.33 -4.08 17.98
C ASP A 4 1.71 -4.57 16.68
N LEU A 5 1.48 -3.66 15.76
CA LEU A 5 0.89 -3.99 14.46
C LEU A 5 1.79 -4.92 13.65
N THR A 6 3.10 -4.91 13.91
CA THR A 6 4.03 -5.76 13.17
C THR A 6 3.89 -7.24 13.54
N THR A 7 3.37 -7.55 14.71
CA THR A 7 3.28 -8.93 15.20
C THR A 7 1.86 -9.46 15.33
N SER A 8 0.84 -8.58 15.27
CA SER A 8 -0.55 -9.01 15.48
C SER A 8 -1.38 -8.90 14.20
N GLU A 9 -1.63 -10.04 13.57
CA GLU A 9 -2.49 -10.10 12.39
C GLU A 9 -3.91 -9.65 12.72
N VAL A 10 -4.42 -9.99 13.91
CA VAL A 10 -5.76 -9.58 14.32
C VAL A 10 -5.85 -8.06 14.44
N ALA A 11 -4.85 -7.43 15.05
CA ALA A 11 -4.83 -5.97 15.16
C ALA A 11 -4.76 -5.31 13.79
N ARG A 12 -3.94 -5.84 12.87
CA ARG A 12 -3.87 -5.32 11.51
C ARG A 12 -5.22 -5.44 10.80
N ARG A 13 -5.84 -6.59 10.88
CA ARG A 13 -7.13 -6.84 10.22
C ARG A 13 -8.21 -5.92 10.75
N ASN A 14 -8.26 -5.70 12.06
CA ASN A 14 -9.26 -4.83 12.67
C ASN A 14 -9.14 -3.40 12.16
N ILE A 15 -7.93 -2.89 12.04
CA ILE A 15 -7.70 -1.55 11.51
C ILE A 15 -8.07 -1.50 10.03
N LEU A 16 -7.65 -2.49 9.25
CA LEU A 16 -7.90 -2.51 7.80
C LEU A 16 -9.39 -2.65 7.48
N ASN A 17 -10.18 -3.19 8.40
CA ASN A 17 -11.64 -3.28 8.23
C ASN A 17 -12.37 -2.05 8.72
N ASN A 18 -11.67 -1.07 9.28
CA ASN A 18 -12.26 0.20 9.70
C ASN A 18 -12.22 1.17 8.52
N THR A 19 -13.32 1.23 7.75
CA THR A 19 -13.40 2.03 6.54
C THR A 19 -13.15 3.51 6.80
N TYR A 20 -13.66 4.04 7.90
CA TYR A 20 -13.47 5.44 8.24
C TYR A 20 -11.98 5.74 8.50
N ALA A 21 -11.31 4.87 9.24
CA ALA A 21 -9.88 5.06 9.52
C ALA A 21 -9.05 4.99 8.24
N LEU A 22 -9.41 4.09 7.31
CA LEU A 22 -8.72 4.00 6.02
C LEU A 22 -8.87 5.27 5.20
N GLN A 23 -10.08 5.84 5.16
CA GLN A 23 -10.33 7.07 4.41
C GLN A 23 -9.57 8.25 5.02
N GLU A 24 -9.54 8.36 6.33
CA GLU A 24 -8.79 9.42 7.00
C GLU A 24 -7.29 9.27 6.80
N ALA A 25 -6.78 8.03 6.84
CA ALA A 25 -5.37 7.76 6.61
C ALA A 25 -4.97 8.12 5.18
N GLU A 26 -5.79 7.76 4.19
CA GLU A 26 -5.53 8.09 2.79
C GLU A 26 -5.43 9.61 2.60
N ARG A 27 -6.34 10.34 3.21
CA ARG A 27 -6.34 11.80 3.14
C ARG A 27 -5.12 12.40 3.82
N ALA A 28 -4.76 11.90 5.00
CA ALA A 28 -3.67 12.43 5.80
C ALA A 28 -2.29 12.11 5.20
N ILE A 29 -2.13 10.92 4.64
CA ILE A 29 -0.86 10.50 4.06
C ILE A 29 -0.63 11.16 2.71
N GLY A 30 -1.69 11.31 1.91
CA GLY A 30 -1.60 11.95 0.61
C GLY A 30 -0.69 11.23 -0.38
N PHE A 31 -0.56 9.91 -0.27
CA PHE A 31 0.27 9.13 -1.18
C PHE A 31 -0.33 9.15 -2.57
N ARG A 32 0.44 9.67 -3.53
CA ARG A 32 -0.04 9.86 -4.89
C ARG A 32 0.08 8.57 -5.68
N GLY A 33 -1.07 8.03 -6.08
CA GLY A 33 -1.14 6.84 -6.90
C GLY A 33 -1.82 7.10 -8.22
N VAL A 34 -2.24 6.04 -8.87
CA VAL A 34 -2.90 6.07 -10.18
C VAL A 34 -4.30 5.49 -10.04
N MET A 35 -5.29 6.22 -10.57
CA MET A 35 -6.65 5.68 -10.66
C MET A 35 -6.72 4.68 -11.80
N PHE A 36 -6.97 3.43 -11.47
CA PHE A 36 -7.05 2.35 -12.44
C PHE A 36 -8.21 1.43 -12.05
N GLU A 37 -9.13 1.23 -12.97
CA GLU A 37 -10.33 0.42 -12.72
C GLU A 37 -11.10 0.90 -11.48
N ASN A 38 -11.28 2.24 -11.39
CA ASN A 38 -12.03 2.92 -10.32
C ASN A 38 -11.43 2.78 -8.93
N GLN A 39 -10.14 2.45 -8.85
CA GLN A 39 -9.48 2.31 -7.56
C GLN A 39 -8.07 2.91 -7.64
N LEU A 40 -7.67 3.57 -6.55
CA LEU A 40 -6.31 4.11 -6.46
C LEU A 40 -5.31 2.96 -6.35
N ARG A 41 -4.29 2.98 -7.22
CA ARG A 41 -3.30 1.91 -7.29
C ARG A 41 -1.89 2.46 -7.19
N PHE A 42 -1.00 1.63 -6.69
CA PHE A 42 0.43 1.96 -6.54
C PHE A 42 1.26 0.78 -7.03
N THR A 43 2.39 1.08 -7.68
CA THR A 43 3.35 0.05 -8.06
C THR A 43 4.24 -0.31 -6.86
N LYS A 44 4.89 -1.46 -6.92
CA LYS A 44 5.90 -1.85 -5.92
C LYS A 44 6.97 -0.76 -5.77
N GLN A 45 7.41 -0.21 -6.88
CA GLN A 45 8.43 0.81 -6.91
C GLN A 45 7.98 2.08 -6.18
N GLN A 46 6.72 2.48 -6.39
CA GLN A 46 6.16 3.64 -5.70
C GLN A 46 6.09 3.41 -4.19
N VAL A 47 5.65 2.22 -3.78
CA VAL A 47 5.57 1.87 -2.35
C VAL A 47 6.97 1.87 -1.73
N ALA A 48 7.94 1.25 -2.41
CA ALA A 48 9.32 1.21 -1.94
C ALA A 48 9.89 2.60 -1.77
N GLN A 49 9.70 3.46 -2.76
CA GLN A 49 10.19 4.83 -2.71
C GLN A 49 9.54 5.62 -1.58
N PHE A 50 8.24 5.48 -1.41
CA PHE A 50 7.52 6.20 -0.35
C PHE A 50 7.99 5.75 1.05
N LEU A 51 8.18 4.45 1.24
CA LEU A 51 8.59 3.91 2.53
C LEU A 51 10.10 3.92 2.77
N GLY A 52 10.88 4.39 1.78
CA GLY A 52 12.33 4.51 1.93
C GLY A 52 13.05 3.18 2.02
N VAL A 53 12.56 2.16 1.31
CA VAL A 53 13.16 0.84 1.29
C VAL A 53 13.40 0.40 -0.15
N SER A 54 14.15 -0.70 -0.33
CA SER A 54 14.36 -1.24 -1.67
C SER A 54 13.10 -1.93 -2.18
N THR A 55 12.98 -2.02 -3.51
CA THR A 55 11.91 -2.79 -4.14
C THR A 55 11.95 -4.25 -3.67
N ARG A 56 13.16 -4.76 -3.44
CA ARG A 56 13.34 -6.12 -2.94
C ARG A 56 12.73 -6.31 -1.55
N ALA A 57 12.84 -5.30 -0.68
CA ALA A 57 12.23 -5.36 0.65
C ALA A 57 10.70 -5.47 0.53
N ILE A 58 10.09 -4.73 -0.41
CA ILE A 58 8.65 -4.83 -0.67
C ILE A 58 8.31 -6.22 -1.22
N SER A 59 9.08 -6.71 -2.18
CA SER A 59 8.85 -8.05 -2.76
C SER A 59 8.94 -9.14 -1.68
N ASN A 60 9.92 -9.05 -0.79
CA ASN A 60 10.08 -10.02 0.30
C ASN A 60 8.91 -9.93 1.28
N CYS A 61 8.45 -8.73 1.60
CA CYS A 61 7.29 -8.54 2.47
C CYS A 61 6.05 -9.19 1.86
N ILE A 62 5.82 -8.97 0.57
CA ILE A 62 4.68 -9.57 -0.14
C ILE A 62 4.80 -11.10 -0.13
N GLN A 63 5.98 -11.62 -0.45
CA GLN A 63 6.18 -13.06 -0.53
C GLN A 63 5.99 -13.74 0.82
N ASN A 64 6.48 -13.13 1.90
CA ASN A 64 6.38 -13.70 3.23
C ASN A 64 4.99 -13.58 3.84
N ASN A 65 4.13 -12.72 3.28
CA ASN A 65 2.78 -12.46 3.80
C ASN A 65 1.73 -12.55 2.69
N LYS A 66 1.95 -13.44 1.74
CA LYS A 66 1.19 -13.50 0.50
C LYS A 66 -0.30 -13.69 0.74
N ASP A 67 -0.68 -14.60 1.62
CA ASP A 67 -2.08 -14.90 1.88
C ASP A 67 -2.80 -13.70 2.51
N GLU A 68 -2.16 -13.06 3.46
CA GLU A 68 -2.71 -11.88 4.12
C GLU A 68 -2.89 -10.73 3.12
N LEU A 69 -1.86 -10.46 2.31
CA LEU A 69 -1.88 -9.31 1.40
C LEU A 69 -2.81 -9.53 0.21
N ARG A 70 -2.90 -10.76 -0.29
CA ARG A 70 -3.79 -11.05 -1.42
C ARG A 70 -5.24 -10.78 -1.06
N GLY A 71 -5.63 -11.08 0.17
CA GLY A 71 -6.97 -10.78 0.66
C GLY A 71 -7.27 -9.29 0.72
N ASN A 72 -6.25 -8.43 0.67
CA ASN A 72 -6.42 -6.98 0.79
C ASN A 72 -6.28 -6.24 -0.53
N GLY A 73 -5.92 -6.90 -1.62
CA GLY A 73 -5.99 -6.26 -2.93
C GLY A 73 -4.69 -6.07 -3.67
N TYR A 74 -3.66 -6.87 -3.40
CA TYR A 74 -2.52 -6.84 -4.29
C TYR A 74 -2.77 -7.79 -5.46
N GLU A 75 -2.23 -7.44 -6.63
CA GLU A 75 -2.36 -8.31 -7.80
C GLU A 75 -1.21 -8.09 -8.76
N ASP A 76 -0.97 -9.10 -9.60
CA ASP A 76 0.03 -9.03 -10.66
C ASP A 76 -0.67 -8.81 -12.00
N LEU A 77 -0.29 -7.74 -12.69
CA LEU A 77 -0.83 -7.42 -14.01
C LEU A 77 0.03 -8.04 -15.10
N SER A 78 -0.62 -8.50 -16.17
CA SER A 78 0.05 -9.00 -17.36
C SER A 78 -0.85 -8.75 -18.56
N GLY A 79 -0.33 -8.94 -19.78
CA GLY A 79 -1.10 -8.85 -21.01
C GLY A 79 -1.77 -7.49 -21.20
N LYS A 80 -3.04 -7.52 -21.60
CA LYS A 80 -3.80 -6.30 -21.94
C LYS A 80 -3.97 -5.36 -20.77
N ARG A 81 -4.23 -5.90 -19.58
CA ARG A 81 -4.41 -5.06 -18.39
C ARG A 81 -3.13 -4.32 -18.03
N LEU A 82 -1.97 -4.97 -18.21
CA LEU A 82 -0.69 -4.32 -17.98
C LEU A 82 -0.48 -3.18 -18.96
N LYS A 83 -0.80 -3.37 -20.25
CA LYS A 83 -0.70 -2.31 -21.25
C LYS A 83 -1.59 -1.13 -20.89
N LEU A 84 -2.83 -1.40 -20.48
CA LEU A 84 -3.76 -0.35 -20.07
C LEU A 84 -3.24 0.40 -18.84
N PHE A 85 -2.67 -0.32 -17.89
CA PHE A 85 -2.12 0.31 -16.69
C PHE A 85 -0.95 1.23 -17.05
N LYS A 86 -0.04 0.77 -17.92
CA LYS A 86 1.09 1.62 -18.36
C LYS A 86 0.62 2.89 -19.03
N LEU A 87 -0.38 2.79 -19.90
CA LEU A 87 -0.97 3.98 -20.55
C LEU A 87 -1.61 4.89 -19.53
N THR A 88 -2.31 4.33 -18.55
CA THR A 88 -2.99 5.09 -17.51
C THR A 88 -1.98 5.84 -16.64
N ILE A 89 -0.89 5.18 -16.24
CA ILE A 89 0.12 5.81 -15.38
C ILE A 89 0.85 6.92 -16.15
N ASP A 90 1.13 6.71 -17.43
CA ASP A 90 1.75 7.75 -18.27
C ASP A 90 0.83 8.97 -18.39
N ALA A 91 -0.47 8.74 -18.55
CA ALA A 91 -1.45 9.83 -18.69
C ALA A 91 -1.61 10.62 -17.39
N GLN A 92 -1.57 9.96 -16.24
CA GLN A 92 -1.83 10.61 -14.95
C GLN A 92 -0.58 11.16 -14.27
N LEU A 93 0.55 10.46 -14.38
CA LEU A 93 1.78 10.81 -13.68
C LEU A 93 2.92 11.25 -14.61
N GLY A 94 2.69 11.17 -15.94
CA GLY A 94 3.71 11.50 -16.92
C GLY A 94 4.82 10.45 -16.95
N LYS A 95 5.96 10.82 -17.55
CA LYS A 95 7.08 9.91 -17.73
C LYS A 95 7.98 9.80 -16.51
N GLU A 96 7.53 10.27 -15.36
CA GLU A 96 8.29 10.17 -14.12
C GLU A 96 8.40 8.75 -13.61
N VAL A 97 7.51 7.86 -14.05
CA VAL A 97 7.54 6.45 -13.67
C VAL A 97 8.12 5.66 -14.81
N ASN A 98 9.35 5.16 -14.62
CA ASN A 98 10.02 4.37 -15.63
C ASN A 98 9.75 2.89 -15.44
N PHE A 99 9.26 2.25 -16.51
CA PHE A 99 9.16 0.80 -16.56
C PHE A 99 10.25 0.26 -17.50
N PRO A 100 10.88 -0.87 -17.16
CA PRO A 100 11.73 -1.56 -18.13
C PRO A 100 10.89 -1.87 -19.37
N THR A 101 11.46 -1.64 -20.54
CA THR A 101 10.75 -1.82 -21.81
C THR A 101 10.19 -3.23 -22.02
N LYS A 102 10.77 -4.22 -21.34
CA LYS A 102 10.37 -5.62 -21.46
C LYS A 102 9.60 -6.14 -20.25
N THR A 103 9.02 -5.25 -19.47
CA THR A 103 8.19 -5.67 -18.34
C THR A 103 6.97 -6.43 -18.86
N THR A 104 6.87 -7.71 -18.51
CA THR A 104 5.75 -8.55 -18.89
C THR A 104 4.79 -8.81 -17.73
N ARG A 105 5.18 -8.39 -16.53
CA ARG A 105 4.41 -8.59 -15.31
C ARG A 105 4.72 -7.45 -14.34
N LEU A 106 3.66 -6.93 -13.70
CA LEU A 106 3.81 -5.82 -12.78
C LEU A 106 2.89 -6.02 -11.58
N THR A 107 3.46 -5.95 -10.39
CA THR A 107 2.68 -6.01 -9.16
C THR A 107 2.15 -4.63 -8.81
N ILE A 108 0.85 -4.52 -8.58
CA ILE A 108 0.23 -3.30 -8.09
C ILE A 108 -0.55 -3.59 -6.81
N VAL A 109 -0.70 -2.57 -5.98
CA VAL A 109 -1.43 -2.66 -4.72
C VAL A 109 -2.40 -1.50 -4.62
N ASN A 110 -3.44 -1.67 -3.81
CA ASN A 110 -4.34 -0.57 -3.47
C ASN A 110 -3.89 0.06 -2.16
N PHE A 111 -4.61 1.09 -1.70
CA PHE A 111 -4.24 1.79 -0.46
C PHE A 111 -4.31 0.86 0.75
N ARG A 112 -5.31 -0.01 0.81
CA ARG A 112 -5.46 -0.98 1.89
C ARG A 112 -4.22 -1.90 1.98
N THR A 113 -3.73 -2.39 0.85
CA THR A 113 -2.54 -3.23 0.81
C THR A 113 -1.28 -2.43 1.16
N PHE A 114 -1.20 -1.17 0.70
CA PHE A 114 -0.10 -0.29 1.09
C PHE A 114 -0.03 -0.13 2.61
N LEU A 115 -1.17 0.11 3.26
CA LEU A 115 -1.21 0.20 4.73
C LEU A 115 -0.80 -1.13 5.38
N ASN A 116 -1.27 -2.23 4.83
CA ASN A 116 -0.91 -3.55 5.36
C ASN A 116 0.61 -3.78 5.29
N ILE A 117 1.23 -3.42 4.16
CA ILE A 117 2.69 -3.50 4.01
C ILE A 117 3.38 -2.60 5.05
N SER A 118 2.87 -1.38 5.23
CA SER A 118 3.42 -0.45 6.22
C SER A 118 3.34 -0.99 7.64
N MET A 119 2.31 -1.78 7.93
CA MET A 119 2.16 -2.43 9.23
C MET A 119 3.16 -3.58 9.43
N LEU A 120 3.59 -4.22 8.34
CA LEU A 120 4.45 -5.40 8.38
C LEU A 120 5.94 -5.07 8.36
N LEU A 121 6.33 -3.96 7.72
CA LEU A 121 7.75 -3.60 7.57
C LEU A 121 8.32 -3.06 8.87
N THR A 122 9.25 -3.80 9.46
CA THR A 122 9.85 -3.43 10.74
C THR A 122 11.07 -2.51 10.62
N LYS A 123 11.73 -2.48 9.45
CA LYS A 123 12.98 -1.75 9.27
C LYS A 123 12.83 -0.42 8.54
N SER A 124 11.61 0.02 8.29
CA SER A 124 11.35 1.30 7.64
C SER A 124 10.87 2.33 8.67
N ASP A 125 11.61 3.43 8.79
CA ASP A 125 11.19 4.53 9.68
C ASP A 125 9.90 5.16 9.18
N LYS A 126 9.73 5.28 7.86
CA LYS A 126 8.53 5.82 7.27
C LYS A 126 7.33 4.92 7.55
N ALA A 127 7.51 3.60 7.45
CA ALA A 127 6.45 2.65 7.78
C ALA A 127 6.05 2.77 9.26
N LYS A 128 7.02 2.99 10.14
CA LYS A 128 6.75 3.23 11.56
C LYS A 128 5.90 4.49 11.75
N GLN A 129 6.21 5.56 11.01
CA GLN A 129 5.41 6.80 11.04
C GLN A 129 3.99 6.55 10.56
N VAL A 130 3.83 5.75 9.50
CA VAL A 130 2.50 5.39 8.99
C VAL A 130 1.72 4.61 10.04
N ARG A 131 2.36 3.65 10.71
CA ARG A 131 1.71 2.88 11.78
C ARG A 131 1.24 3.78 12.93
N SER A 132 2.09 4.72 13.34
CA SER A 132 1.73 5.68 14.40
C SER A 132 0.55 6.55 13.99
N LEU A 133 0.56 7.02 12.76
CA LEU A 133 -0.53 7.85 12.24
C LEU A 133 -1.86 7.10 12.24
N ILE A 134 -1.87 5.86 11.75
CA ILE A 134 -3.12 5.10 11.70
C ILE A 134 -3.65 4.77 13.10
N LEU A 135 -2.77 4.50 14.05
CA LEU A 135 -3.19 4.28 15.43
C LEU A 135 -3.78 5.54 16.03
N ASP A 136 -3.17 6.71 15.78
CA ASP A 136 -3.71 7.98 16.24
C ASP A 136 -5.11 8.25 15.67
N ILE A 137 -5.30 7.97 14.39
CA ILE A 137 -6.60 8.12 13.73
C ILE A 137 -7.66 7.23 14.38
N VAL A 138 -7.30 5.98 14.65
CA VAL A 138 -8.22 5.02 15.28
C VAL A 138 -8.59 5.47 16.68
N ILE A 139 -7.62 5.94 17.47
CA ILE A 139 -7.85 6.45 18.81
C ILE A 139 -8.78 7.67 18.78
N ASP A 140 -8.49 8.61 17.87
CA ASP A 140 -9.33 9.81 17.72
C ASP A 140 -10.78 9.45 17.37
N THR A 141 -10.96 8.48 16.49
CA THR A 141 -12.28 8.02 16.08
C THR A 141 -13.06 7.45 17.26
N ILE A 142 -12.39 6.70 18.12
CA ILE A 142 -13.02 6.15 19.32
C ILE A 142 -13.40 7.25 20.30
N ASN A 143 -12.54 8.25 20.46
CA ASN A 143 -12.73 9.32 21.44
C ASN A 143 -13.77 10.36 21.04
N LYS A 144 -14.15 10.42 19.76
CA LYS A 144 -15.13 11.38 19.25
C LYS A 144 -16.57 10.90 19.34
N ARG A 145 -16.80 9.80 19.98
CA ARG A 145 -18.17 9.32 20.15
C ARG A 145 -18.89 10.06 21.28
#